data_e8bd84cfda883ef20ec7aa10e3837a17
#
_entry.id   e8bd84cfda883ef20ec7aa10e3837a17
#
_cell.length_a   1.000
_cell.length_b   1.000
_cell.length_c   1.000
_cell.angle_alpha   90.00
_cell.angle_beta   90.00
_cell.angle_gamma   90.00
#
_symmetry.space_group_name_H-M   'P 1'
#
loop_
_entity.id
_entity.type
_entity.pdbx_description
1 polymer ?
#
loop_
_entity_poly.entity_id
_entity_poly.type
_entity_poly.pdbx_seq_one_letter_code
_entity_poly.pdbx_strand_id
1 'polypeptide(L)'
;MNPPMQTYTGHNPDRLTPYETGMQDEITVLLISADLESSRSVTKTLEALSVQVILCFTLNQAEQVLSIQRPHLIFCDERLPDGCYADLLELKDPDRIPPPIIVLTRNGEWELYMDATRRGAFDVIRSPWCPTDIELSLIRGASEERHSTFRKIR
;
A
#
# COMPACT_ATOMS: atom_id res chain seq x y z
N MET A 1 27.72 8.05 8.97
CA MET A 1 27.05 7.93 8.75
C MET A 1 26.19 7.70 8.87
N ASN A 2 25.78 7.85 8.64
CA ASN A 2 24.72 7.58 8.63
C ASN A 2 24.14 7.08 8.70
N PRO A 3 23.99 6.90 8.58
CA PRO A 3 23.12 6.45 8.51
C PRO A 3 22.31 6.20 8.78
N PRO A 4 22.26 6.05 8.48
CA PRO A 4 21.33 5.84 8.48
C PRO A 4 20.52 5.72 9.04
N MET A 5 20.39 5.91 9.07
CA MET A 5 19.68 5.83 9.40
C MET A 5 18.96 5.61 9.98
N GLN A 6 19.00 5.47 10.13
CA GLN A 6 18.36 5.22 10.48
C GLN A 6 17.55 5.26 10.68
N THR A 7 17.39 5.15 10.77
CA THR A 7 16.56 5.36 10.81
C THR A 7 15.62 4.89 11.33
N TYR A 8 15.31 4.40 11.53
CA TYR A 8 14.36 3.97 11.78
C TYR A 8 13.82 4.24 12.79
N THR A 9 13.53 4.26 12.76
CA THR A 9 12.65 4.97 13.30
C THR A 9 11.46 4.33 13.89
N GLY A 10 10.66 4.69 14.72
CA GLY A 10 9.59 4.04 15.41
C GLY A 10 9.98 2.80 16.18
N HIS A 11 11.08 2.26 15.86
CA HIS A 11 11.54 1.05 16.54
C HIS A 11 12.07 1.42 17.92
N ASN A 12 11.60 0.72 18.90
CA ASN A 12 12.07 0.91 20.28
C ASN A 12 12.79 -0.36 20.70
N PRO A 13 14.10 -0.31 20.89
CA PRO A 13 14.84 -1.52 21.24
C PRO A 13 14.42 -2.12 22.58
N ASP A 14 13.82 -1.31 23.44
CA ASP A 14 13.35 -1.83 24.72
C ASP A 14 12.07 -2.61 24.61
N ARG A 15 11.48 -2.63 23.43
CA ARG A 15 10.24 -3.34 23.20
C ARG A 15 10.42 -4.59 22.36
N LEU A 16 11.62 -5.09 22.31
CA LEU A 16 11.88 -6.29 21.53
C LEU A 16 11.04 -7.46 22.01
N THR A 17 10.42 -8.12 21.06
CA THR A 17 9.66 -9.32 21.31
C THR A 17 10.27 -10.47 20.52
N PRO A 18 9.93 -11.72 20.85
CA PRO A 18 10.54 -12.84 20.16
C PRO A 18 10.42 -12.80 18.64
N TYR A 19 9.30 -12.32 18.13
CA TYR A 19 9.14 -12.28 16.68
C TYR A 19 9.83 -11.10 16.03
N GLU A 20 10.33 -10.17 16.82
CA GLU A 20 11.11 -9.07 16.27
C GLU A 20 12.55 -9.45 16.06
N THR A 21 12.93 -10.64 16.42
CA THR A 21 14.31 -11.07 16.27
C THR A 21 14.54 -11.63 14.87
N GLY A 22 14.08 -10.90 13.88
CA GLY A 22 14.36 -11.24 12.50
C GLY A 22 13.39 -12.18 11.85
N MET A 23 12.39 -12.60 12.58
CA MET A 23 11.40 -13.50 12.02
C MET A 23 10.25 -12.79 11.35
N GLN A 24 10.16 -11.50 11.57
CA GLN A 24 9.05 -10.72 11.05
C GLN A 24 9.56 -9.72 10.04
N ASP A 25 9.05 -9.81 8.82
CA ASP A 25 9.39 -8.86 7.79
C ASP A 25 8.62 -7.57 8.02
N GLU A 26 9.27 -6.46 7.77
CA GLU A 26 8.61 -5.18 7.79
C GLU A 26 7.61 -5.11 6.64
N ILE A 27 6.43 -4.58 6.96
CA ILE A 27 5.44 -4.37 5.93
C ILE A 27 5.76 -3.07 5.20
N THR A 28 5.84 -3.16 3.89
CA THR A 28 6.11 -2.02 3.03
C THR A 28 4.87 -1.73 2.20
N VAL A 29 4.44 -0.50 2.23
CA VAL A 29 3.27 -0.04 1.50
C VAL A 29 3.68 1.03 0.50
N LEU A 30 3.19 0.89 -0.72
CA LEU A 30 3.35 1.93 -1.73
C LEU A 30 2.10 2.79 -1.72
N LEU A 31 2.27 4.08 -1.52
CA LEU A 31 1.16 5.03 -1.54
C LEU A 31 1.32 5.93 -2.75
N ILE A 32 0.35 5.87 -3.66
CA ILE A 32 0.37 6.67 -4.88
C ILE A 32 -0.72 7.72 -4.74
N SER A 33 -0.32 8.95 -4.46
CA SER A 33 -1.27 10.01 -4.19
C SER A 33 -0.67 11.36 -4.53
N ALA A 34 -1.40 12.14 -5.31
CA ALA A 34 -0.97 13.49 -5.65
C ALA A 34 -1.60 14.53 -4.72
N ASP A 35 -2.54 14.12 -3.89
CA ASP A 35 -3.19 15.02 -2.95
C ASP A 35 -2.37 15.04 -1.66
N LEU A 36 -1.78 16.19 -1.39
CA LEU A 36 -0.87 16.32 -0.26
C LEU A 36 -1.57 16.04 1.08
N GLU A 37 -2.78 16.52 1.24
CA GLU A 37 -3.49 16.33 2.49
C GLU A 37 -3.83 14.86 2.72
N SER A 38 -4.34 14.21 1.69
CA SER A 38 -4.67 12.79 1.78
C SER A 38 -3.42 11.95 2.04
N SER A 39 -2.34 12.25 1.32
CA SER A 39 -1.14 11.44 1.47
C SER A 39 -0.54 11.59 2.86
N ARG A 40 -0.60 12.79 3.43
CA ARG A 40 -0.12 12.98 4.80
C ARG A 40 -0.95 12.20 5.80
N SER A 41 -2.25 12.23 5.63
CA SER A 41 -3.15 11.54 6.54
C SER A 41 -2.92 10.03 6.51
N VAL A 42 -2.86 9.47 5.32
CA VAL A 42 -2.64 8.04 5.16
C VAL A 42 -1.25 7.65 5.67
N THR A 43 -0.24 8.43 5.30
CA THR A 43 1.13 8.14 5.71
C THR A 43 1.24 8.15 7.23
N LYS A 44 0.65 9.15 7.88
CA LYS A 44 0.72 9.24 9.32
C LYS A 44 0.09 8.03 9.99
N THR A 45 -1.05 7.60 9.47
CA THR A 45 -1.72 6.42 10.03
C THR A 45 -0.87 5.17 9.85
N LEU A 46 -0.30 4.99 8.67
CA LEU A 46 0.51 3.81 8.41
C LEU A 46 1.79 3.80 9.23
N GLU A 47 2.42 4.95 9.38
CA GLU A 47 3.64 5.03 10.17
C GLU A 47 3.37 4.75 11.65
N ALA A 48 2.20 5.13 12.12
CA ALA A 48 1.81 4.83 13.49
C ALA A 48 1.66 3.32 13.70
N LEU A 49 1.46 2.58 12.61
CA LEU A 49 1.34 1.12 12.66
C LEU A 49 2.67 0.43 12.36
N SER A 50 3.74 1.19 12.35
CA SER A 50 5.10 0.69 12.09
C SER A 50 5.25 0.11 10.68
N VAL A 51 4.56 0.72 9.73
CA VAL A 51 4.61 0.32 8.34
C VAL A 51 5.55 1.27 7.59
N GLN A 52 6.37 0.72 6.72
CA GLN A 52 7.23 1.53 5.89
C GLN A 52 6.45 1.99 4.67
N VAL A 53 6.46 3.30 4.41
CA VAL A 53 5.68 3.88 3.33
C VAL A 53 6.59 4.44 2.25
N ILE A 54 6.32 4.05 1.02
CA ILE A 54 6.98 4.64 -0.15
C ILE A 54 5.93 5.51 -0.83
N LEU A 55 6.18 6.80 -0.91
CA LEU A 55 5.22 7.73 -1.46
C LEU A 55 5.58 8.11 -2.88
N CYS A 56 4.63 7.96 -3.79
CA CYS A 56 4.74 8.39 -5.18
C CYS A 56 3.61 9.33 -5.50
N PHE A 57 3.86 10.27 -6.39
CA PHE A 57 2.85 11.25 -6.80
C PHE A 57 2.23 10.94 -8.15
N THR A 58 2.86 10.08 -8.93
CA THR A 58 2.40 9.77 -10.29
C THR A 58 2.49 8.28 -10.54
N LEU A 59 1.77 7.84 -11.56
CA LEU A 59 1.86 6.45 -11.99
C LEU A 59 3.27 6.11 -12.50
N ASN A 60 3.88 7.06 -13.18
CA ASN A 60 5.22 6.82 -13.69
C ASN A 60 6.21 6.54 -12.57
N GLN A 61 6.13 7.30 -11.49
CA GLN A 61 6.98 7.03 -10.32
C GLN A 61 6.68 5.66 -9.73
N ALA A 62 5.40 5.31 -9.67
CA ALA A 62 5.01 4.02 -9.12
C ALA A 62 5.55 2.87 -9.97
N GLU A 63 5.50 3.02 -11.28
CA GLU A 63 6.04 2.00 -12.17
C GLU A 63 7.53 1.80 -11.93
N GLN A 64 8.25 2.90 -11.72
CA GLN A 64 9.68 2.80 -11.44
C GLN A 64 9.95 2.05 -10.15
N VAL A 65 9.17 2.35 -9.11
CA VAL A 65 9.33 1.65 -7.85
C VAL A 65 9.02 0.16 -8.02
N LEU A 66 7.93 -0.14 -8.71
CA LEU A 66 7.50 -1.52 -8.87
C LEU A 66 8.46 -2.34 -9.72
N SER A 67 9.30 -1.68 -10.51
CA SER A 67 10.28 -2.39 -11.31
C SER A 67 11.47 -2.87 -10.50
N ILE A 68 11.68 -2.31 -9.30
CA ILE A 68 12.85 -2.65 -8.51
C ILE A 68 12.50 -3.26 -7.15
N GLN A 69 11.28 -3.12 -6.70
CA GLN A 69 10.89 -3.73 -5.43
C GLN A 69 9.40 -4.01 -5.42
N ARG A 70 9.01 -4.90 -4.54
CA ARG A 70 7.63 -5.33 -4.44
C ARG A 70 7.07 -4.95 -3.08
N PRO A 71 6.12 -4.01 -3.03
CA PRO A 71 5.46 -3.71 -1.76
C PRO A 71 4.48 -4.81 -1.40
N HIS A 72 4.11 -4.87 -0.15
CA HIS A 72 3.11 -5.82 0.32
C HIS A 72 1.70 -5.36 -0.05
N LEU A 73 1.54 -4.06 -0.22
CA LEU A 73 0.22 -3.48 -0.42
C LEU A 73 0.36 -2.14 -1.12
N ILE A 74 -0.63 -1.77 -1.92
CA ILE A 74 -0.62 -0.49 -2.63
C ILE A 74 -1.91 0.26 -2.31
N PHE A 75 -1.78 1.51 -1.88
CA PHE A 75 -2.90 2.46 -1.83
C PHE A 75 -2.73 3.41 -3.00
N CYS A 76 -3.78 3.61 -3.76
CA CYS A 76 -3.71 4.44 -4.96
C CYS A 76 -4.92 5.36 -5.06
N ASP A 77 -4.67 6.64 -5.26
CA ASP A 77 -5.75 7.59 -5.50
C ASP A 77 -6.53 7.18 -6.74
N GLU A 78 -7.81 7.53 -6.74
CA GLU A 78 -8.64 7.27 -7.90
C GLU A 78 -8.07 7.93 -9.15
N ARG A 79 -7.60 9.17 -9.02
CA ARG A 79 -7.06 9.92 -10.13
C ARG A 79 -5.68 10.45 -9.79
N LEU A 80 -4.81 10.41 -10.78
CA LEU A 80 -3.43 10.88 -10.67
C LEU A 80 -3.14 11.81 -11.82
N PRO A 81 -2.07 12.63 -11.73
CA PRO A 81 -1.78 13.57 -12.82
C PRO A 81 -1.58 12.88 -14.16
N ASP A 82 -1.08 11.66 -14.18
CA ASP A 82 -0.78 10.95 -15.42
C ASP A 82 -1.64 9.71 -15.61
N GLY A 83 -2.80 9.64 -14.96
CA GLY A 83 -3.71 8.51 -15.18
C GLY A 83 -4.64 8.28 -14.03
N CYS A 84 -5.04 7.03 -13.84
CA CYS A 84 -5.96 6.70 -12.76
C CYS A 84 -5.66 5.27 -12.27
N TYR A 85 -6.40 4.86 -11.24
CA TYR A 85 -6.20 3.54 -10.65
C TYR A 85 -6.34 2.41 -11.66
N ALA A 86 -7.18 2.60 -12.67
CA ALA A 86 -7.38 1.55 -13.66
C ALA A 86 -6.10 1.26 -14.42
N ASP A 87 -5.32 2.30 -14.70
CA ASP A 87 -4.05 2.11 -15.39
C ASP A 87 -3.09 1.28 -14.54
N LEU A 88 -3.11 1.52 -13.23
CA LEU A 88 -2.27 0.73 -12.33
C LEU A 88 -2.69 -0.73 -12.32
N LEU A 89 -3.99 -0.98 -12.30
CA LEU A 89 -4.51 -2.34 -12.28
C LEU A 89 -4.20 -3.10 -13.57
N GLU A 90 -3.90 -2.37 -14.64
CA GLU A 90 -3.54 -2.99 -15.91
C GLU A 90 -2.07 -3.31 -16.02
N LEU A 91 -1.26 -2.85 -15.08
CA LEU A 91 0.16 -3.18 -15.04
C LEU A 91 0.31 -4.60 -14.52
N LYS A 92 0.39 -5.55 -15.41
CA LYS A 92 0.47 -6.95 -15.01
C LYS A 92 1.79 -7.55 -15.43
N ASP A 93 2.39 -8.25 -14.49
CA ASP A 93 3.57 -9.06 -14.76
C ASP A 93 3.09 -10.50 -14.79
N PRO A 94 3.16 -11.17 -15.95
CA PRO A 94 2.64 -12.54 -16.02
C PRO A 94 3.34 -13.51 -15.08
N ASP A 95 4.53 -13.15 -14.63
CA ASP A 95 5.30 -14.04 -13.75
C ASP A 95 5.09 -13.75 -12.29
N ARG A 96 4.26 -12.77 -11.96
CA ARG A 96 4.06 -12.37 -10.57
C ARG A 96 2.60 -12.12 -10.27
N ILE A 97 2.23 -12.45 -9.03
CA ILE A 97 0.92 -12.06 -8.52
C ILE A 97 1.06 -10.63 -8.03
N PRO A 98 0.23 -9.71 -8.53
CA PRO A 98 0.35 -8.31 -8.11
C PRO A 98 -0.02 -8.13 -6.64
N PRO A 99 0.57 -7.14 -5.95
CA PRO A 99 0.14 -6.86 -4.59
C PRO A 99 -1.30 -6.36 -4.57
N PRO A 100 -2.00 -6.53 -3.47
CA PRO A 100 -3.34 -5.99 -3.35
C PRO A 100 -3.33 -4.48 -3.52
N ILE A 101 -4.31 -3.97 -4.24
CA ILE A 101 -4.43 -2.55 -4.52
C ILE A 101 -5.71 -2.02 -3.92
N ILE A 102 -5.59 -1.00 -3.09
CA ILE A 102 -6.72 -0.36 -2.45
C ILE A 102 -6.86 1.04 -3.04
N VAL A 103 -8.02 1.32 -3.59
CA VAL A 103 -8.28 2.60 -4.23
C VAL A 103 -8.81 3.60 -3.21
N LEU A 104 -8.23 4.79 -3.21
CA LEU A 104 -8.67 5.88 -2.35
C LEU A 104 -9.47 6.86 -3.20
N THR A 105 -10.71 7.13 -2.80
CA THR A 105 -11.56 7.99 -3.60
C THR A 105 -12.28 9.01 -2.73
N ARG A 106 -12.58 10.15 -3.31
CA ARG A 106 -13.44 11.15 -2.69
C ARG A 106 -14.88 10.97 -3.13
N ASN A 107 -15.08 10.17 -4.15
CA ASN A 107 -16.39 9.92 -4.72
C ASN A 107 -16.82 8.51 -4.34
N GLY A 108 -17.80 8.41 -3.44
CA GLY A 108 -18.23 7.11 -2.95
C GLY A 108 -19.34 6.48 -3.77
N GLU A 109 -19.39 6.74 -5.05
CA GLU A 109 -20.42 6.17 -5.90
C GLU A 109 -20.24 4.66 -6.04
N TRP A 110 -21.35 4.00 -6.08
CA TRP A 110 -21.37 2.54 -6.20
C TRP A 110 -20.70 2.08 -7.49
N GLU A 111 -20.86 2.86 -8.55
CA GLU A 111 -20.26 2.51 -9.83
C GLU A 111 -18.74 2.41 -9.74
N LEU A 112 -18.13 3.32 -9.02
CA LEU A 112 -16.68 3.28 -8.84
C LEU A 112 -16.25 2.02 -8.11
N TYR A 113 -16.96 1.71 -7.04
CA TYR A 113 -16.65 0.52 -6.27
C TYR A 113 -16.74 -0.73 -7.13
N MET A 114 -17.82 -0.82 -7.91
CA MET A 114 -18.02 -1.99 -8.77
C MET A 114 -16.97 -2.05 -9.87
N ASP A 115 -16.65 -0.91 -10.47
CA ASP A 115 -15.65 -0.88 -11.52
C ASP A 115 -14.28 -1.28 -11.00
N ALA A 116 -13.88 -0.71 -9.88
CA ALA A 116 -12.57 -1.01 -9.30
C ALA A 116 -12.46 -2.47 -8.93
N THR A 117 -13.50 -3.01 -8.30
CA THR A 117 -13.50 -4.41 -7.88
C THR A 117 -13.45 -5.33 -9.09
N ARG A 118 -14.21 -4.99 -10.11
CA ARG A 118 -14.23 -5.80 -11.33
C ARG A 118 -12.86 -5.82 -12.01
N ARG A 119 -12.13 -4.72 -11.92
CA ARG A 119 -10.81 -4.62 -12.50
C ARG A 119 -9.73 -5.28 -11.66
N GLY A 120 -10.08 -5.72 -10.45
CA GLY A 120 -9.15 -6.45 -9.62
C GLY A 120 -8.65 -5.70 -8.41
N ALA A 121 -9.23 -4.55 -8.08
CA ALA A 121 -8.87 -3.86 -6.86
C ALA A 121 -9.27 -4.70 -5.65
N PHE A 122 -8.45 -4.67 -4.63
CA PHE A 122 -8.74 -5.42 -3.43
C PHE A 122 -9.83 -4.75 -2.60
N ASP A 123 -9.83 -3.42 -2.56
CA ASP A 123 -10.83 -2.68 -1.80
C ASP A 123 -10.86 -1.24 -2.28
N VAL A 124 -11.89 -0.51 -1.86
CA VAL A 124 -12.02 0.91 -2.14
C VAL A 124 -12.38 1.61 -0.83
N ILE A 125 -11.64 2.64 -0.50
CA ILE A 125 -11.89 3.42 0.72
C ILE A 125 -12.30 4.82 0.30
N ARG A 126 -13.38 5.30 0.87
CA ARG A 126 -13.92 6.62 0.56
C ARG A 126 -13.50 7.66 1.59
N SER A 127 -13.13 8.83 1.10
CA SER A 127 -12.84 9.99 1.94
C SER A 127 -14.14 10.55 2.53
N PRO A 128 -14.16 11.04 3.75
CA PRO A 128 -13.04 11.09 4.68
C PRO A 128 -12.82 9.72 5.33
N TRP A 129 -11.62 9.20 5.16
CA TRP A 129 -11.31 7.91 5.76
C TRP A 129 -10.80 8.13 7.17
N CYS A 130 -11.15 7.21 8.04
CA CYS A 130 -10.64 7.24 9.40
C CYS A 130 -9.48 6.26 9.51
N PRO A 131 -8.66 6.40 10.55
CA PRO A 131 -7.53 5.49 10.72
C PRO A 131 -7.93 4.02 10.75
N THR A 132 -9.12 3.72 11.27
CA THR A 132 -9.59 2.34 11.31
C THR A 132 -9.77 1.76 9.91
N ASP A 133 -10.26 2.57 8.97
CA ASP A 133 -10.44 2.11 7.59
C ASP A 133 -9.09 1.70 6.99
N ILE A 134 -8.09 2.53 7.21
CA ILE A 134 -6.75 2.26 6.69
C ILE A 134 -6.17 1.02 7.36
N GLU A 135 -6.33 0.92 8.66
CA GLU A 135 -5.78 -0.21 9.41
C GLU A 135 -6.41 -1.53 8.98
N LEU A 136 -7.72 -1.56 8.84
CA LEU A 136 -8.41 -2.77 8.44
C LEU A 136 -8.02 -3.22 7.04
N SER A 137 -7.89 -2.25 6.12
CA SER A 137 -7.46 -2.58 4.77
C SER A 137 -6.04 -3.09 4.76
N LEU A 138 -5.18 -2.51 5.60
CA LEU A 138 -3.80 -2.97 5.71
C LEU A 138 -3.75 -4.41 6.18
N ILE A 139 -4.50 -4.72 7.24
CA ILE A 139 -4.49 -6.07 7.80
C ILE A 139 -5.00 -7.08 6.80
N ARG A 140 -6.12 -6.78 6.15
CA ARG A 140 -6.71 -7.71 5.20
C ARG A 140 -5.85 -7.86 3.95
N GLY A 141 -5.29 -6.75 3.47
CA GLY A 141 -4.43 -6.80 2.31
C GLY A 141 -3.15 -7.57 2.55
N ALA A 142 -2.54 -7.36 3.70
CA ALA A 142 -1.31 -8.08 4.05
C ALA A 142 -1.59 -9.58 4.17
N SER A 143 -2.74 -9.95 4.70
CA SER A 143 -3.12 -11.36 4.78
C SER A 143 -3.30 -11.96 3.40
N GLU A 144 -3.93 -11.21 2.51
CA GLU A 144 -4.13 -11.68 1.14
C GLU A 144 -2.79 -11.86 0.43
N GLU A 145 -1.87 -10.96 0.65
CA GLU A 145 -0.54 -11.04 0.05
C GLU A 145 0.17 -12.31 0.51
N ARG A 146 0.08 -12.64 1.78
CA ARG A 146 0.68 -13.85 2.30
C ARG A 146 0.06 -15.09 1.67
N HIS A 147 -1.25 -15.11 1.52
CA HIS A 147 -1.94 -16.24 0.90
C HIS A 147 -1.52 -16.39 -0.54
N SER A 148 -1.42 -15.29 -1.28
CA SER A 148 -1.00 -15.34 -2.67
C SER A 148 0.41 -15.90 -2.80
N THR A 149 1.31 -15.45 -1.94
CA THR A 149 2.68 -15.94 -1.96
C THR A 149 2.72 -17.42 -1.65
N PHE A 150 1.95 -17.84 -0.67
CA PHE A 150 1.91 -19.23 -0.28
C PHE A 150 1.39 -20.11 -1.41
N ARG A 151 0.34 -19.67 -2.07
CA ARG A 151 -0.21 -20.43 -3.19
C ARG A 151 0.76 -20.53 -4.34
N LYS A 152 1.55 -19.49 -4.56
CA LYS A 152 2.52 -19.51 -5.66
C LYS A 152 3.62 -20.55 -5.42
N ILE A 153 3.99 -20.75 -4.17
CA ILE A 153 5.01 -21.74 -3.83
C ILE A 153 4.52 -23.15 -4.09
N ARG A 154 3.23 -23.36 -3.93
CA ARG A 154 2.66 -24.67 -4.18
C ARG A 154 2.47 -24.94 -5.65
#